data_762aded5cc6f0f9d966604f4fc268150
#
_entry.id   762aded5cc6f0f9d966604f4fc268150
#
_cell.length_a   1.000
_cell.length_b   1.000
_cell.length_c   1.000
_cell.angle_alpha   90.00
_cell.angle_beta   90.00
_cell.angle_gamma   90.00
#
_symmetry.space_group_name_H-M   'P 1'
#
loop_
_entity.id
_entity.type
_entity.pdbx_description
1 polymer ?
#
loop_
_entity_poly.entity_id
_entity_poly.type
_entity_poly.pdbx_seq_one_letter_code
_entity_poly.pdbx_strand_id
1 'polypeptide(L)'
;MFLKILEPCDFSRGRFRIENFIESSKYAQNLFKIQNEIIQNVKDESLAENVPIITDEVLNYMIFTAKNIKAGNILEIGTATGYSGLFLARVANENGGFLTTMEIDEKRYGKAVENFKKLGLFEKNRMILGDALEEIPRLDKGIKYDFIFIHASKGQYLKFFEMSYELLNENGIIFIDNLMFRGLVAVKKEEIPKRYKTIVKRLKEFIEKLNEEYNFVLLPFGDGVGIVKK
;
A
#
# COMPACT_ATOMS: atom_id res chain seq x y z
N MET A 1 24.33 -20.58 -23.10
CA MET A 1 25.20 -19.48 -22.65
C MET A 1 24.80 -19.19 -21.21
N PHE A 2 25.65 -19.58 -20.26
CA PHE A 2 25.34 -19.70 -18.84
C PHE A 2 25.04 -18.35 -18.22
N LEU A 3 23.86 -18.22 -17.59
CA LEU A 3 23.62 -17.21 -16.57
C LEU A 3 24.64 -17.44 -15.44
N LYS A 4 25.65 -16.58 -15.34
CA LYS A 4 26.42 -16.45 -14.11
C LYS A 4 25.41 -15.99 -13.05
N ILE A 5 25.05 -16.90 -12.15
CA ILE A 5 24.41 -16.53 -10.90
C ILE A 5 25.37 -15.55 -10.24
N LEU A 6 24.97 -14.28 -10.16
CA LEU A 6 25.71 -13.30 -9.40
C LEU A 6 25.72 -13.82 -7.95
N GLU A 7 26.91 -14.10 -7.43
CA GLU A 7 27.07 -14.41 -6.02
C GLU A 7 26.42 -13.27 -5.23
N PRO A 8 25.72 -13.57 -4.12
CA PRO A 8 25.15 -12.54 -3.29
C PRO A 8 26.25 -11.54 -2.94
N CYS A 9 25.99 -10.25 -3.12
CA CYS A 9 26.93 -9.21 -2.77
C CYS A 9 27.44 -9.47 -1.36
N ASP A 10 28.73 -9.75 -1.25
CA ASP A 10 29.40 -9.99 0.03
C ASP A 10 29.47 -8.67 0.78
N PHE A 11 28.44 -8.38 1.58
CA PHE A 11 28.37 -7.21 2.44
C PHE A 11 29.47 -7.17 3.52
N SER A 12 30.27 -8.26 3.66
CA SER A 12 31.37 -8.32 4.61
C SER A 12 32.60 -7.50 4.17
N ARG A 13 32.74 -7.21 2.88
CA ARG A 13 33.88 -6.48 2.31
C ARG A 13 33.72 -4.96 2.21
N GLY A 14 32.51 -4.44 2.30
CA GLY A 14 32.23 -3.01 2.38
C GLY A 14 31.61 -2.70 3.72
N ARG A 15 32.13 -1.69 4.46
CA ARG A 15 31.52 -1.20 5.70
C ARG A 15 30.17 -0.53 5.41
N PHE A 16 29.19 -1.32 4.93
CA PHE A 16 27.80 -0.91 4.88
C PHE A 16 27.26 -0.96 6.31
N ARG A 17 27.28 0.18 6.98
CA ARG A 17 26.67 0.30 8.30
C ARG A 17 25.16 0.33 8.14
N ILE A 18 24.43 -0.31 9.05
CA ILE A 18 22.97 -0.20 9.18
C ILE A 18 22.54 1.28 9.18
N GLU A 19 23.35 2.15 9.78
CA GLU A 19 23.20 3.61 9.76
C GLU A 19 23.10 4.19 8.35
N ASN A 20 23.92 3.72 7.39
CA ASN A 20 23.88 4.20 6.00
C ASN A 20 22.55 3.82 5.31
N PHE A 21 21.97 2.68 5.66
CA PHE A 21 20.66 2.27 5.12
C PHE A 21 19.55 3.19 5.64
N ILE A 22 19.57 3.52 6.93
CA ILE A 22 18.62 4.46 7.54
C ILE A 22 18.75 5.84 6.89
N GLU A 23 19.97 6.34 6.72
CA GLU A 23 20.22 7.65 6.10
C GLU A 23 19.82 7.67 4.61
N SER A 24 20.02 6.57 3.89
CA SER A 24 19.56 6.43 2.50
C SER A 24 18.03 6.47 2.39
N SER A 25 17.32 5.81 3.31
CA SER A 25 15.86 5.87 3.38
C SER A 25 15.37 7.30 3.68
N LYS A 26 15.96 7.98 4.66
CA LYS A 26 15.66 9.39 4.95
C LYS A 26 15.91 10.31 3.75
N TYR A 27 17.03 10.09 3.05
CA TYR A 27 17.34 10.85 1.84
C TYR A 27 16.27 10.67 0.78
N ALA A 28 15.85 9.43 0.51
CA ALA A 28 14.79 9.13 -0.45
C ALA A 28 13.44 9.77 -0.05
N GLN A 29 13.06 9.70 1.24
CA GLN A 29 11.87 10.38 1.77
C GLN A 29 11.91 11.88 1.53
N ASN A 30 13.07 12.51 1.77
CA ASN A 30 13.25 13.95 1.59
C ASN A 30 13.21 14.43 0.13
N LEU A 31 13.34 13.53 -0.85
CA LEU A 31 13.17 13.87 -2.26
C LEU A 31 11.70 14.05 -2.65
N PHE A 32 10.79 13.37 -1.98
CA PHE A 32 9.36 13.53 -2.22
C PHE A 32 8.85 14.81 -1.56
N LYS A 33 8.35 15.74 -2.38
CA LYS A 33 7.83 17.03 -1.90
C LYS A 33 6.35 17.15 -2.21
N ILE A 34 5.55 17.32 -1.17
CA ILE A 34 4.13 17.62 -1.29
C ILE A 34 4.02 19.12 -1.63
N GLN A 35 3.59 19.43 -2.86
CA GLN A 35 3.45 20.81 -3.32
C GLN A 35 2.12 21.45 -2.90
N ASN A 36 1.13 20.62 -2.56
CA ASN A 36 -0.21 21.09 -2.21
C ASN A 36 -0.34 21.20 -0.69
N GLU A 37 -0.61 22.41 -0.20
CA GLU A 37 -0.71 22.73 1.21
C GLU A 37 -1.84 21.93 1.92
N ILE A 38 -2.98 21.72 1.25
CA ILE A 38 -4.09 20.93 1.81
C ILE A 38 -3.64 19.50 2.07
N ILE A 39 -2.92 18.89 1.12
CA ILE A 39 -2.42 17.51 1.30
C ILE A 39 -1.35 17.44 2.38
N GLN A 40 -0.48 18.47 2.47
CA GLN A 40 0.49 18.55 3.55
C GLN A 40 -0.20 18.62 4.92
N ASN A 41 -1.23 19.42 5.05
CA ASN A 41 -2.02 19.52 6.28
C ASN A 41 -2.70 18.18 6.63
N VAL A 42 -3.24 17.45 5.65
CA VAL A 42 -3.81 16.10 5.87
C VAL A 42 -2.75 15.14 6.42
N LYS A 43 -1.53 15.20 5.91
CA LYS A 43 -0.42 14.40 6.43
C LYS A 43 -0.07 14.77 7.87
N ASP A 44 0.11 16.06 8.14
CA ASP A 44 0.55 16.56 9.44
C ASP A 44 -0.48 16.30 10.54
N GLU A 45 -1.77 16.51 10.24
CA GLU A 45 -2.87 16.17 11.14
C GLU A 45 -2.95 14.66 11.41
N SER A 46 -2.77 13.83 10.37
CA SER A 46 -2.79 12.37 10.51
C SER A 46 -1.67 11.87 11.43
N LEU A 47 -0.46 12.42 11.26
CA LEU A 47 0.68 12.10 12.11
C LEU A 47 0.48 12.56 13.56
N ALA A 48 -0.06 13.77 13.76
CA ALA A 48 -0.37 14.32 15.08
C ALA A 48 -1.42 13.48 15.84
N GLU A 49 -2.38 12.91 15.11
CA GLU A 49 -3.41 12.02 15.68
C GLU A 49 -3.00 10.53 15.73
N ASN A 50 -1.75 10.21 15.39
CA ASN A 50 -1.25 8.83 15.31
C ASN A 50 -2.07 7.93 14.36
N VAL A 51 -2.65 8.50 13.31
CA VAL A 51 -3.28 7.71 12.25
C VAL A 51 -2.19 7.05 11.42
N PRO A 52 -2.22 5.72 11.25
CA PRO A 52 -1.23 5.04 10.42
C PRO A 52 -1.45 5.41 8.93
N ILE A 53 -0.55 6.19 8.39
CA ILE A 53 -0.51 6.54 6.96
C ILE A 53 0.73 5.97 6.30
N ILE A 54 0.70 5.83 4.99
CA ILE A 54 1.81 5.38 4.16
C ILE A 54 3.00 6.36 4.29
N THR A 55 4.22 5.85 4.29
CA THR A 55 5.44 6.69 4.29
C THR A 55 5.68 7.32 2.93
N ASP A 56 6.41 8.44 2.90
CA ASP A 56 6.57 9.23 1.67
C ASP A 56 7.30 8.48 0.55
N GLU A 57 8.31 7.67 0.87
CA GLU A 57 9.01 6.86 -0.13
C GLU A 57 8.12 5.77 -0.71
N VAL A 58 7.29 5.13 0.12
CA VAL A 58 6.34 4.10 -0.33
C VAL A 58 5.23 4.75 -1.17
N LEU A 59 4.70 5.89 -0.72
CA LEU A 59 3.71 6.67 -1.46
C LEU A 59 4.23 7.10 -2.83
N ASN A 60 5.46 7.63 -2.90
CA ASN A 60 6.08 8.05 -4.17
C ASN A 60 6.20 6.88 -5.14
N TYR A 61 6.65 5.72 -4.65
CA TYR A 61 6.75 4.52 -5.46
C TYR A 61 5.38 3.99 -5.90
N MET A 62 4.40 4.02 -5.03
CA MET A 62 3.01 3.66 -5.35
C MET A 62 2.44 4.55 -6.46
N ILE A 63 2.60 5.87 -6.35
CA ILE A 63 2.15 6.84 -7.37
C ILE A 63 2.88 6.60 -8.70
N PHE A 64 4.21 6.40 -8.66
CA PHE A 64 5.00 6.09 -9.85
C PHE A 64 4.48 4.83 -10.54
N THR A 65 4.22 3.77 -9.77
CA THR A 65 3.71 2.49 -10.30
C THR A 65 2.34 2.66 -10.93
N ALA A 66 1.39 3.32 -10.24
CA ALA A 66 0.05 3.57 -10.75
C ALA A 66 0.04 4.43 -12.02
N LYS A 67 0.89 5.48 -12.08
CA LYS A 67 1.07 6.32 -13.27
C LYS A 67 1.69 5.56 -14.43
N ASN A 68 2.69 4.72 -14.18
CA ASN A 68 3.39 3.95 -15.21
C ASN A 68 2.46 2.98 -15.96
N ILE A 69 1.50 2.39 -15.27
CA ILE A 69 0.48 1.52 -15.90
C ILE A 69 -0.73 2.32 -16.40
N LYS A 70 -0.75 3.64 -16.26
CA LYS A 70 -1.88 4.52 -16.59
C LYS A 70 -3.19 4.06 -15.93
N ALA A 71 -3.12 3.77 -14.63
CA ALA A 71 -4.27 3.27 -13.89
C ALA A 71 -5.45 4.24 -13.95
N GLY A 72 -6.56 3.82 -14.56
CA GLY A 72 -7.81 4.56 -14.61
C GLY A 72 -8.73 4.19 -13.47
N ASN A 73 -9.07 2.92 -13.31
CA ASN A 73 -9.87 2.45 -12.18
C ASN A 73 -8.96 1.96 -11.05
N ILE A 74 -9.08 2.59 -9.89
CA ILE A 74 -8.27 2.27 -8.72
C ILE A 74 -9.16 1.87 -7.54
N LEU A 75 -8.78 0.80 -6.83
CA LEU A 75 -9.41 0.40 -5.57
C LEU A 75 -8.42 0.60 -4.41
N GLU A 76 -8.87 1.24 -3.34
CA GLU A 76 -8.10 1.37 -2.10
C GLU A 76 -8.87 0.76 -0.94
N ILE A 77 -8.21 -0.12 -0.19
CA ILE A 77 -8.73 -0.75 1.03
C ILE A 77 -8.01 -0.17 2.23
N GLY A 78 -8.70 0.70 2.98
CA GLY A 78 -8.15 1.48 4.07
C GLY A 78 -7.86 2.93 3.67
N THR A 79 -8.91 3.76 3.61
CA THR A 79 -8.81 5.19 3.28
C THR A 79 -8.10 5.99 4.36
N ALA A 80 -8.29 5.62 5.63
CA ALA A 80 -7.92 6.42 6.79
C ALA A 80 -8.44 7.86 6.66
N THR A 81 -7.56 8.87 6.77
CA THR A 81 -7.92 10.29 6.57
C THR A 81 -7.85 10.74 5.11
N GLY A 82 -7.58 9.82 4.18
CA GLY A 82 -7.55 10.09 2.74
C GLY A 82 -6.17 10.41 2.17
N TYR A 83 -5.08 10.39 2.96
CA TYR A 83 -3.77 10.83 2.50
C TYR A 83 -3.30 10.14 1.20
N SER A 84 -3.26 8.82 1.15
CA SER A 84 -2.95 8.04 -0.06
C SER A 84 -4.02 8.20 -1.13
N GLY A 85 -5.29 8.15 -0.73
CA GLY A 85 -6.45 8.24 -1.61
C GLY A 85 -6.49 9.53 -2.43
N LEU A 86 -6.05 10.67 -1.86
CA LEU A 86 -5.98 11.94 -2.59
C LEU A 86 -5.02 11.90 -3.78
N PHE A 87 -3.91 11.18 -3.67
CA PHE A 87 -2.98 10.98 -4.78
C PHE A 87 -3.53 9.97 -5.79
N LEU A 88 -4.06 8.85 -5.31
CA LEU A 88 -4.63 7.81 -6.16
C LEU A 88 -5.84 8.34 -6.97
N ALA A 89 -6.71 9.14 -6.34
CA ALA A 89 -7.84 9.79 -7.01
C ALA A 89 -7.38 10.71 -8.14
N ARG A 90 -6.29 11.47 -7.95
CA ARG A 90 -5.72 12.30 -9.02
C ARG A 90 -5.21 11.45 -10.18
N VAL A 91 -4.45 10.38 -9.89
CA VAL A 91 -3.96 9.47 -10.93
C VAL A 91 -5.12 8.86 -11.71
N ALA A 92 -6.14 8.36 -11.02
CA ALA A 92 -7.32 7.78 -11.64
C ALA A 92 -8.06 8.78 -12.56
N ASN A 93 -8.32 9.99 -12.03
CA ASN A 93 -9.05 11.02 -12.79
C ASN A 93 -8.24 11.56 -13.97
N GLU A 94 -6.91 11.66 -13.88
CA GLU A 94 -6.01 12.02 -15.00
C GLU A 94 -6.09 11.00 -16.15
N ASN A 95 -6.39 9.73 -15.83
CA ASN A 95 -6.54 8.63 -16.80
C ASN A 95 -8.01 8.35 -17.19
N GLY A 96 -8.93 9.24 -16.86
CA GLY A 96 -10.35 9.14 -17.26
C GLY A 96 -11.18 8.16 -16.43
N GLY A 97 -10.65 7.66 -15.32
CA GLY A 97 -11.32 6.73 -14.41
C GLY A 97 -11.60 7.36 -13.04
N PHE A 98 -11.72 6.53 -12.03
CA PHE A 98 -12.06 6.94 -10.67
C PHE A 98 -11.41 6.04 -9.61
N LEU A 99 -11.28 6.59 -8.41
CA LEU A 99 -10.92 5.83 -7.21
C LEU A 99 -12.20 5.32 -6.52
N THR A 100 -12.19 4.04 -6.14
CA THR A 100 -13.08 3.50 -5.10
C THR A 100 -12.25 3.29 -3.85
N THR A 101 -12.64 3.86 -2.71
CA THR A 101 -11.91 3.72 -1.45
C THR A 101 -12.85 3.40 -0.29
N MET A 102 -12.39 2.59 0.68
CA MET A 102 -13.18 2.05 1.77
C MET A 102 -12.52 2.31 3.12
N GLU A 103 -13.31 2.77 4.09
CA GLU A 103 -12.88 2.95 5.48
C GLU A 103 -13.97 2.45 6.44
N ILE A 104 -13.57 1.70 7.45
CA ILE A 104 -14.47 1.16 8.47
C ILE A 104 -14.72 2.13 9.62
N ASP A 105 -13.76 3.01 9.91
CA ASP A 105 -13.85 3.99 10.99
C ASP A 105 -14.58 5.25 10.50
N GLU A 106 -15.77 5.50 11.07
CA GLU A 106 -16.64 6.62 10.69
C GLU A 106 -15.96 7.99 10.85
N LYS A 107 -15.16 8.18 11.90
CA LYS A 107 -14.47 9.45 12.16
C LYS A 107 -13.39 9.70 11.09
N ARG A 108 -12.60 8.69 10.77
CA ARG A 108 -11.58 8.77 9.71
C ARG A 108 -12.22 8.98 8.35
N TYR A 109 -13.27 8.21 8.05
CA TYR A 109 -14.06 8.39 6.83
C TYR A 109 -14.59 9.81 6.67
N GLY A 110 -15.20 10.39 7.73
CA GLY A 110 -15.68 11.77 7.71
C GLY A 110 -14.58 12.77 7.38
N LYS A 111 -13.38 12.63 7.99
CA LYS A 111 -12.22 13.45 7.66
C LYS A 111 -11.77 13.27 6.20
N ALA A 112 -11.72 12.03 5.72
CA ALA A 112 -11.35 11.76 4.34
C ALA A 112 -12.33 12.44 3.36
N VAL A 113 -13.65 12.34 3.60
CA VAL A 113 -14.67 13.02 2.79
C VAL A 113 -14.45 14.54 2.74
N GLU A 114 -14.19 15.18 3.89
CA GLU A 114 -13.86 16.61 3.93
C GLU A 114 -12.62 16.96 3.11
N ASN A 115 -11.56 16.16 3.21
CA ASN A 115 -10.32 16.37 2.49
C ASN A 115 -10.50 16.19 0.97
N PHE A 116 -11.28 15.21 0.55
CA PHE A 116 -11.65 15.02 -0.86
C PHE A 116 -12.48 16.19 -1.40
N LYS A 117 -13.43 16.70 -0.61
CA LYS A 117 -14.22 17.89 -0.97
C LYS A 117 -13.36 19.14 -1.12
N LYS A 118 -12.43 19.40 -0.18
CA LYS A 118 -11.50 20.55 -0.24
C LYS A 118 -10.68 20.57 -1.55
N LEU A 119 -10.42 19.40 -2.14
CA LEU A 119 -9.65 19.28 -3.37
C LEU A 119 -10.50 19.07 -4.64
N GLY A 120 -11.84 19.12 -4.53
CA GLY A 120 -12.76 18.89 -5.65
C GLY A 120 -12.71 17.47 -6.23
N LEU A 121 -12.29 16.48 -5.42
CA LEU A 121 -12.15 15.09 -5.82
C LEU A 121 -13.36 14.23 -5.43
N PHE A 122 -14.23 14.71 -4.55
CA PHE A 122 -15.31 13.91 -3.97
C PHE A 122 -16.29 13.38 -5.02
N GLU A 123 -16.81 14.24 -5.90
CA GLU A 123 -17.86 13.89 -6.87
C GLU A 123 -17.40 12.94 -7.97
N LYS A 124 -16.10 12.84 -8.21
CA LYS A 124 -15.50 11.99 -9.24
C LYS A 124 -15.07 10.62 -8.74
N ASN A 125 -15.18 10.38 -7.45
CA ASN A 125 -14.65 9.17 -6.81
C ASN A 125 -15.71 8.54 -5.90
N ARG A 126 -15.56 7.26 -5.59
CA ARG A 126 -16.48 6.52 -4.73
C ARG A 126 -15.85 6.30 -3.37
N MET A 127 -16.42 6.91 -2.34
CA MET A 127 -15.99 6.71 -0.96
C MET A 127 -17.04 5.87 -0.23
N ILE A 128 -16.62 4.79 0.41
CA ILE A 128 -17.49 3.81 1.06
C ILE A 128 -17.14 3.74 2.55
N LEU A 129 -18.12 4.01 3.41
CA LEU A 129 -18.01 3.74 4.84
C LEU A 129 -18.49 2.32 5.09
N GLY A 130 -17.58 1.42 5.50
CA GLY A 130 -17.94 0.03 5.78
C GLY A 130 -16.73 -0.90 5.92
N ASP A 131 -17.01 -2.13 6.35
CA ASP A 131 -16.01 -3.20 6.38
C ASP A 131 -15.72 -3.68 4.94
N ALA A 132 -14.49 -3.60 4.52
CA ALA A 132 -14.08 -4.05 3.20
C ALA A 132 -14.42 -5.53 2.92
N LEU A 133 -14.46 -6.39 3.95
CA LEU A 133 -14.91 -7.79 3.78
C LEU A 133 -16.38 -7.90 3.36
N GLU A 134 -17.19 -6.92 3.71
CA GLU A 134 -18.60 -6.86 3.33
C GLU A 134 -18.82 -6.04 2.06
N GLU A 135 -18.03 -4.96 1.87
CA GLU A 135 -18.22 -4.02 0.77
C GLU A 135 -17.61 -4.50 -0.55
N ILE A 136 -16.45 -5.18 -0.54
CA ILE A 136 -15.84 -5.71 -1.77
C ILE A 136 -16.79 -6.66 -2.52
N PRO A 137 -17.51 -7.62 -1.88
CA PRO A 137 -18.47 -8.48 -2.58
C PRO A 137 -19.66 -7.73 -3.19
N ARG A 138 -19.97 -6.53 -2.69
CA ARG A 138 -21.08 -5.68 -3.16
C ARG A 138 -20.68 -4.79 -4.34
N LEU A 139 -19.38 -4.69 -4.65
CA LEU A 139 -18.92 -3.93 -5.80
C LEU A 139 -19.44 -4.53 -7.11
N ASP A 140 -19.68 -3.65 -8.06
CA ASP A 140 -20.06 -4.06 -9.41
C ASP A 140 -18.96 -4.90 -10.06
N LYS A 141 -19.23 -6.18 -10.29
CA LYS A 141 -18.26 -7.13 -10.87
C LYS A 141 -17.94 -6.85 -12.34
N GLY A 142 -18.75 -6.01 -13.00
CA GLY A 142 -18.46 -5.51 -14.34
C GLY A 142 -17.36 -4.46 -14.36
N ILE A 143 -17.05 -3.84 -13.20
CA ILE A 143 -15.95 -2.91 -13.06
C ILE A 143 -14.71 -3.67 -12.63
N LYS A 144 -13.65 -3.58 -13.44
CA LYS A 144 -12.33 -4.09 -13.09
C LYS A 144 -11.39 -2.92 -12.75
N TYR A 145 -10.41 -3.19 -11.92
CA TYR A 145 -9.44 -2.21 -11.44
C TYR A 145 -8.07 -2.45 -12.04
N ASP A 146 -7.40 -1.39 -12.45
CA ASP A 146 -6.04 -1.43 -12.99
C ASP A 146 -5.02 -1.48 -11.86
N PHE A 147 -5.36 -0.86 -10.73
CA PHE A 147 -4.50 -0.79 -9.56
C PHE A 147 -5.32 -0.97 -8.29
N ILE A 148 -4.86 -1.83 -7.40
CA ILE A 148 -5.51 -2.07 -6.10
C ILE A 148 -4.49 -1.84 -5.00
N PHE A 149 -4.81 -0.98 -4.03
CA PHE A 149 -3.98 -0.71 -2.87
C PHE A 149 -4.58 -1.32 -1.61
N ILE A 150 -3.81 -2.15 -0.92
CA ILE A 150 -4.23 -2.78 0.35
C ILE A 150 -3.39 -2.22 1.49
N HIS A 151 -4.01 -1.40 2.34
CA HIS A 151 -3.40 -0.85 3.54
C HIS A 151 -4.42 -0.81 4.70
N ALA A 152 -4.81 -1.96 5.21
CA ALA A 152 -5.84 -2.11 6.23
C ALA A 152 -5.40 -3.07 7.35
N SER A 153 -6.33 -3.79 7.97
CA SER A 153 -6.03 -4.76 9.03
C SER A 153 -5.21 -5.94 8.52
N LYS A 154 -3.94 -6.03 8.94
CA LYS A 154 -2.99 -7.07 8.53
C LYS A 154 -3.48 -8.51 8.77
N GLY A 155 -4.36 -8.71 9.76
CA GLY A 155 -4.96 -10.01 10.04
C GLY A 155 -5.91 -10.52 8.95
N GLN A 156 -6.31 -9.65 8.03
CA GLN A 156 -7.27 -9.91 6.95
C GLN A 156 -6.65 -9.84 5.54
N TYR A 157 -5.34 -9.63 5.42
CA TYR A 157 -4.67 -9.41 4.13
C TYR A 157 -4.93 -10.49 3.10
N LEU A 158 -4.88 -11.77 3.49
CA LEU A 158 -5.20 -12.88 2.58
C LEU A 158 -6.61 -12.73 2.00
N LYS A 159 -7.61 -12.45 2.83
CA LYS A 159 -9.00 -12.30 2.38
C LYS A 159 -9.16 -11.08 1.47
N PHE A 160 -8.60 -9.92 1.86
CA PHE A 160 -8.63 -8.72 1.02
C PHE A 160 -7.98 -8.99 -0.34
N PHE A 161 -6.85 -9.68 -0.34
CA PHE A 161 -6.15 -10.03 -1.56
C PHE A 161 -7.00 -10.94 -2.47
N GLU A 162 -7.49 -12.07 -1.96
CA GLU A 162 -8.27 -13.04 -2.74
C GLU A 162 -9.51 -12.40 -3.36
N MET A 163 -10.27 -11.61 -2.57
CA MET A 163 -11.45 -10.90 -3.06
C MET A 163 -11.11 -9.82 -4.08
N SER A 164 -9.98 -9.11 -3.90
CA SER A 164 -9.54 -8.05 -4.79
C SER A 164 -8.93 -8.59 -6.09
N TYR A 165 -8.25 -9.73 -6.04
CA TYR A 165 -7.62 -10.33 -7.22
C TYR A 165 -8.63 -10.68 -8.32
N GLU A 166 -9.84 -11.07 -7.93
CA GLU A 166 -10.95 -11.31 -8.87
C GLU A 166 -11.39 -10.04 -9.58
N LEU A 167 -11.24 -8.87 -8.96
CA LEU A 167 -11.59 -7.57 -9.51
C LEU A 167 -10.46 -6.91 -10.31
N LEU A 168 -9.26 -7.52 -10.30
CA LEU A 168 -8.10 -6.97 -10.99
C LEU A 168 -8.19 -7.19 -12.50
N ASN A 169 -7.89 -6.15 -13.29
CA ASN A 169 -7.72 -6.24 -14.74
C ASN A 169 -6.52 -7.12 -15.12
N GLU A 170 -6.55 -7.68 -16.31
CA GLU A 170 -5.35 -8.25 -16.94
C GLU A 170 -4.26 -7.18 -17.02
N ASN A 171 -3.03 -7.53 -16.64
CA ASN A 171 -1.91 -6.61 -16.44
C ASN A 171 -2.07 -5.58 -15.31
N GLY A 172 -3.13 -5.67 -14.50
CA GLY A 172 -3.32 -4.86 -13.31
C GLY A 172 -2.32 -5.20 -12.20
N ILE A 173 -2.23 -4.31 -11.22
CA ILE A 173 -1.30 -4.44 -10.09
C ILE A 173 -2.05 -4.36 -8.77
N ILE A 174 -1.74 -5.29 -7.85
CA ILE A 174 -2.08 -5.13 -6.43
C ILE A 174 -0.82 -4.68 -5.69
N PHE A 175 -0.92 -3.57 -4.98
CA PHE A 175 0.11 -2.99 -4.14
C PHE A 175 -0.28 -3.17 -2.67
N ILE A 176 0.58 -3.81 -1.89
CA ILE A 176 0.29 -4.18 -0.49
C ILE A 176 1.36 -3.57 0.40
N ASP A 177 0.96 -2.72 1.33
CA ASP A 177 1.89 -2.09 2.27
C ASP A 177 2.01 -2.87 3.59
N ASN A 178 3.11 -2.65 4.30
CA ASN A 178 3.36 -3.16 5.66
C ASN A 178 3.46 -4.69 5.80
N LEU A 179 3.96 -5.38 4.78
CA LEU A 179 4.11 -6.85 4.82
C LEU A 179 5.20 -7.33 5.79
N MET A 180 6.21 -6.51 6.09
CA MET A 180 7.30 -6.90 7.01
C MET A 180 6.95 -6.71 8.48
N PHE A 181 5.89 -5.99 8.79
CA PHE A 181 5.38 -5.77 10.14
C PHE A 181 6.48 -5.39 11.14
N ARG A 182 7.07 -4.21 10.94
CA ARG A 182 8.21 -3.68 11.73
C ARG A 182 9.43 -4.62 11.70
N GLY A 183 9.64 -5.30 10.58
CA GLY A 183 10.71 -6.27 10.41
C GLY A 183 10.47 -7.63 11.09
N LEU A 184 9.38 -7.81 11.84
CA LEU A 184 9.13 -9.04 12.61
C LEU A 184 8.91 -10.28 11.74
N VAL A 185 8.56 -10.10 10.46
CA VAL A 185 8.48 -11.22 9.50
C VAL A 185 9.86 -11.83 9.23
N ALA A 186 10.93 -11.02 9.27
CA ALA A 186 12.28 -11.49 8.95
C ALA A 186 13.03 -12.12 10.15
N VAL A 187 12.56 -11.93 11.40
CA VAL A 187 13.25 -12.44 12.59
C VAL A 187 12.88 -13.88 12.93
N LYS A 188 13.68 -14.52 13.78
CA LYS A 188 13.43 -15.88 14.26
C LYS A 188 12.17 -15.94 15.15
N LYS A 189 11.47 -17.06 15.12
CA LYS A 189 10.20 -17.25 15.84
C LYS A 189 10.31 -16.97 17.35
N GLU A 190 11.46 -17.25 17.93
CA GLU A 190 11.76 -17.07 19.36
C GLU A 190 11.84 -15.59 19.74
N GLU A 191 12.27 -14.74 18.82
CA GLU A 191 12.46 -13.29 19.00
C GLU A 191 11.13 -12.50 18.83
N ILE A 192 10.08 -13.15 18.32
CA ILE A 192 8.79 -12.51 18.10
C ILE A 192 8.02 -12.40 19.43
N PRO A 193 7.65 -11.19 19.89
CA PRO A 193 6.82 -11.01 21.08
C PRO A 193 5.53 -11.83 21.03
N LYS A 194 5.15 -12.45 22.14
CA LYS A 194 3.97 -13.35 22.20
C LYS A 194 2.72 -12.76 21.55
N ARG A 195 2.43 -11.49 21.81
CA ARG A 195 1.26 -10.77 21.27
C ARG A 195 1.23 -10.66 19.74
N TYR A 196 2.38 -10.81 19.06
CA TYR A 196 2.49 -10.67 17.60
C TYR A 196 2.67 -12.01 16.88
N LYS A 197 2.87 -13.13 17.60
CA LYS A 197 3.16 -14.43 16.97
C LYS A 197 2.11 -14.84 15.93
N THR A 198 0.84 -14.66 16.24
CA THR A 198 -0.27 -15.06 15.35
C THR A 198 -0.30 -14.21 14.07
N ILE A 199 -0.15 -12.89 14.20
CA ILE A 199 -0.19 -12.00 13.04
C ILE A 199 1.04 -12.19 12.15
N VAL A 200 2.23 -12.34 12.75
CA VAL A 200 3.46 -12.60 11.99
C VAL A 200 3.39 -13.95 11.26
N LYS A 201 2.85 -14.99 11.92
CA LYS A 201 2.64 -16.29 11.26
C LYS A 201 1.74 -16.16 10.03
N ARG A 202 0.59 -15.48 10.15
CA ARG A 202 -0.34 -15.25 9.04
C ARG A 202 0.29 -14.45 7.91
N LEU A 203 1.10 -13.44 8.25
CA LEU A 203 1.81 -12.66 7.22
C LEU A 203 2.87 -13.48 6.49
N LYS A 204 3.62 -14.34 7.19
CA LYS A 204 4.57 -15.26 6.57
C LYS A 204 3.87 -16.21 5.60
N GLU A 205 2.81 -16.88 6.05
CA GLU A 205 2.00 -17.79 5.22
C GLU A 205 1.41 -17.07 4.00
N PHE A 206 0.98 -15.83 4.17
CA PHE A 206 0.47 -15.01 3.06
C PHE A 206 1.57 -14.64 2.06
N ILE A 207 2.75 -14.20 2.52
CA ILE A 207 3.89 -13.87 1.66
C ILE A 207 4.38 -15.11 0.89
N GLU A 208 4.48 -16.26 1.57
CA GLU A 208 4.85 -17.54 0.96
C GLU A 208 3.86 -17.91 -0.14
N LYS A 209 2.54 -17.84 0.12
CA LYS A 209 1.50 -18.08 -0.88
C LYS A 209 1.63 -17.13 -2.07
N LEU A 210 1.84 -15.83 -1.84
CA LEU A 210 2.02 -14.88 -2.94
C LEU A 210 3.24 -15.23 -3.81
N ASN A 211 4.34 -15.63 -3.17
CA ASN A 211 5.57 -15.97 -3.87
C ASN A 211 5.48 -17.28 -4.67
N GLU A 212 4.68 -18.24 -4.21
CA GLU A 212 4.50 -19.53 -4.85
C GLU A 212 3.48 -19.52 -6.00
N GLU A 213 2.39 -18.74 -5.83
CA GLU A 213 1.22 -18.85 -6.71
C GLU A 213 1.06 -17.67 -7.67
N TYR A 214 1.76 -16.55 -7.46
CA TYR A 214 1.52 -15.30 -8.19
C TYR A 214 2.83 -14.69 -8.73
N ASN A 215 2.69 -13.80 -9.72
CA ASN A 215 3.78 -12.95 -10.16
C ASN A 215 4.01 -11.83 -9.12
N PHE A 216 4.79 -12.14 -8.12
CA PHE A 216 4.96 -11.38 -6.89
C PHE A 216 6.40 -10.91 -6.68
N VAL A 217 6.56 -9.72 -6.11
CA VAL A 217 7.82 -9.23 -5.57
C VAL A 217 7.61 -8.60 -4.20
N LEU A 218 8.51 -8.91 -3.26
CA LEU A 218 8.59 -8.25 -1.95
C LEU A 218 9.78 -7.30 -1.92
N LEU A 219 9.51 -6.02 -1.67
CA LEU A 219 10.51 -4.96 -1.59
C LEU A 219 10.72 -4.56 -0.13
N PRO A 220 11.97 -4.59 0.39
CA PRO A 220 12.25 -4.35 1.81
C PRO A 220 12.46 -2.86 2.12
N PHE A 221 11.60 -1.97 1.63
CA PHE A 221 11.60 -0.56 2.03
C PHE A 221 10.25 -0.17 2.66
N GLY A 222 10.22 0.96 3.39
CA GLY A 222 9.09 1.22 4.28
C GLY A 222 8.95 0.12 5.34
N ASP A 223 7.76 -0.39 5.56
CA ASP A 223 7.50 -1.61 6.39
C ASP A 223 7.26 -2.85 5.50
N GLY A 224 7.91 -2.90 4.33
CA GLY A 224 7.81 -3.97 3.35
C GLY A 224 6.63 -3.83 2.41
N VAL A 225 6.93 -3.69 1.12
CA VAL A 225 5.95 -3.53 0.05
C VAL A 225 5.87 -4.79 -0.80
N GLY A 226 4.67 -5.35 -0.91
CA GLY A 226 4.37 -6.43 -1.85
C GLY A 226 3.71 -5.91 -3.11
N ILE A 227 4.14 -6.42 -4.25
CA ILE A 227 3.54 -6.10 -5.54
C ILE A 227 3.19 -7.40 -6.24
N VAL A 228 1.92 -7.53 -6.62
CA VAL A 228 1.44 -8.64 -7.45
C VAL A 228 0.96 -8.08 -8.77
N LYS A 229 1.40 -8.68 -9.87
CA LYS A 229 0.92 -8.40 -11.22
C LYS A 229 0.09 -9.57 -11.73
N LYS A 230 -1.08 -9.27 -12.27
CA LYS A 230 -1.90 -10.24 -13.00
C LYS A 230 -1.43 -10.41 -14.42
#